data_3885eb3b199688a13b77ad7e64e48007
#
_entry.id   3885eb3b199688a13b77ad7e64e48007
#
_cell.length_a   1.000
_cell.length_b   1.000
_cell.length_c   1.000
_cell.angle_alpha   90.00
_cell.angle_beta   90.00
_cell.angle_gamma   90.00
#
_symmetry.space_group_name_H-M   'P 1'
#
loop_
_entity.id
_entity.type
_entity.pdbx_description
1 polymer ?
#
loop_
_entity_poly.entity_id
_entity_poly.type
_entity_poly.pdbx_seq_one_letter_code
_entity_poly.pdbx_strand_id
1 'polypeptide(L)'
;MITLDGARELAPYQDQPAQLPAASNGKVGVLRLGFERRGDRTILHDLYRQSPLLVQRALYWDEEMPQLPCVMILTTSGGVLQGDRLHMDVDLAPGSQAHLVTQAATKIQEMDANYGSQIQRFTLAEDTYLEYLPEPVIPYRGSRFVTDTRVRLPESATMLYGEVLQPGRKYYRDGELFAYDLFSSSLGAERPDGRQLFVEKFVVAPGQFPVARLGVMDRFHIFGNVVLLTSPERAARVYERTSTPVWDEETPLASAVSRLPNDAGLIFKVLGQETEPVRAAVRAFCVAAREEVTGRTFPPAFSWR
;
A
#
# COMPACT_ATOMS: atom_id res chain seq x y z
N MET A 1 -4.04 7.86 -19.90
CA MET A 1 -4.10 6.61 -19.14
C MET A 1 -2.69 6.05 -19.12
N ILE A 2 -2.06 5.91 -17.95
CA ILE A 2 -0.73 5.29 -17.88
C ILE A 2 -0.99 3.79 -17.92
N THR A 3 -0.35 3.14 -18.87
CA THR A 3 -0.43 1.70 -19.07
C THR A 3 0.82 1.06 -18.47
N LEU A 4 0.69 -0.15 -17.96
CA LEU A 4 1.81 -0.98 -17.49
C LEU A 4 2.53 -1.67 -18.65
N ASP A 5 2.43 -1.12 -19.86
CA ASP A 5 2.87 -1.73 -21.13
C ASP A 5 4.37 -2.05 -21.24
N GLY A 6 5.16 -1.72 -20.21
CA GLY A 6 6.59 -2.03 -20.15
C GLY A 6 6.98 -3.04 -19.08
N ALA A 7 6.02 -3.58 -18.34
CA ALA A 7 6.31 -4.54 -17.27
C ALA A 7 6.61 -5.92 -17.87
N ARG A 8 7.89 -6.29 -17.93
CA ARG A 8 8.37 -7.55 -18.54
C ARG A 8 7.72 -8.79 -17.96
N GLU A 9 7.41 -8.77 -16.68
CA GLU A 9 6.74 -9.83 -15.96
C GLU A 9 5.31 -10.10 -16.43
N LEU A 10 4.69 -9.16 -17.17
CA LEU A 10 3.35 -9.30 -17.75
C LEU A 10 3.35 -9.93 -19.15
N ALA A 11 4.51 -10.06 -19.79
CA ALA A 11 4.58 -10.59 -21.17
C ALA A 11 3.89 -11.94 -21.37
N PRO A 12 3.94 -12.91 -20.43
CA PRO A 12 3.26 -14.19 -20.57
C PRO A 12 1.73 -14.14 -20.39
N TYR A 13 1.16 -13.00 -19.93
CA TYR A 13 -0.22 -12.90 -19.47
C TYR A 13 -1.05 -11.90 -20.30
N GLN A 14 -0.81 -11.84 -21.60
CA GLN A 14 -1.51 -10.92 -22.51
C GLN A 14 -2.76 -11.53 -23.15
N ASP A 15 -3.02 -12.80 -22.93
CA ASP A 15 -4.17 -13.50 -23.48
C ASP A 15 -5.49 -12.87 -23.02
N GLN A 16 -6.41 -12.71 -23.95
CA GLN A 16 -7.75 -12.26 -23.60
C GLN A 16 -8.52 -13.44 -22.99
N PRO A 17 -9.20 -13.26 -21.85
CA PRO A 17 -10.06 -14.29 -21.31
C PRO A 17 -11.20 -14.57 -22.29
N ALA A 18 -11.68 -15.80 -22.31
CA ALA A 18 -12.93 -16.12 -23.02
C ALA A 18 -14.00 -15.10 -22.59
N GLN A 19 -14.68 -14.50 -23.55
CA GLN A 19 -15.71 -13.50 -23.25
C GLN A 19 -16.79 -14.13 -22.37
N LEU A 20 -16.82 -13.71 -21.14
CA LEU A 20 -17.89 -14.04 -20.21
C LEU A 20 -19.07 -13.07 -20.43
N PRO A 21 -20.29 -13.44 -19.99
CA PRO A 21 -21.46 -12.58 -20.14
C PRO A 21 -21.24 -11.18 -19.58
N ALA A 22 -21.98 -10.20 -20.08
CA ALA A 22 -21.92 -8.82 -19.66
C ALA A 22 -21.89 -8.69 -18.11
N ALA A 23 -20.97 -7.91 -17.59
CA ALA A 23 -20.71 -7.61 -16.18
C ALA A 23 -19.80 -8.59 -15.42
N SER A 24 -19.14 -9.55 -16.05
CA SER A 24 -18.39 -10.56 -15.31
C SER A 24 -16.94 -10.17 -14.96
N ASN A 25 -16.10 -9.70 -15.87
CA ASN A 25 -14.67 -9.45 -15.62
C ASN A 25 -14.14 -8.26 -16.42
N GLY A 26 -12.94 -7.77 -16.05
CA GLY A 26 -12.25 -6.75 -16.82
C GLY A 26 -12.81 -5.34 -16.64
N LYS A 27 -13.07 -4.93 -15.39
CA LYS A 27 -13.60 -3.59 -15.07
C LYS A 27 -12.48 -2.55 -15.00
N VAL A 28 -12.80 -1.35 -15.48
CA VAL A 28 -11.98 -0.16 -15.21
C VAL A 28 -12.59 0.56 -14.01
N GLY A 29 -11.93 0.44 -12.86
CA GLY A 29 -12.30 1.15 -11.64
C GLY A 29 -11.50 2.44 -11.51
N VAL A 30 -12.17 3.54 -11.17
CA VAL A 30 -11.49 4.83 -10.97
C VAL A 30 -11.93 5.45 -9.65
N LEU A 31 -10.96 5.93 -8.88
CA LEU A 31 -11.16 6.70 -7.66
C LEU A 31 -10.30 7.96 -7.73
N ARG A 32 -10.91 9.14 -7.57
CA ARG A 32 -10.18 10.39 -7.38
C ARG A 32 -10.64 11.05 -6.09
N LEU A 33 -9.66 11.42 -5.27
CA LEU A 33 -9.87 12.04 -3.97
C LEU A 33 -9.09 13.35 -3.90
N GLY A 34 -9.77 14.46 -3.70
CA GLY A 34 -9.16 15.77 -3.48
C GLY A 34 -9.39 16.25 -2.06
N PHE A 35 -8.32 16.60 -1.36
CA PHE A 35 -8.37 17.11 0.01
C PHE A 35 -7.91 18.55 0.07
N GLU A 36 -8.64 19.38 0.81
CA GLU A 36 -8.25 20.76 1.07
C GLU A 36 -8.48 21.14 2.53
N ARG A 37 -7.66 22.06 3.03
CA ARG A 37 -7.85 22.62 4.36
C ARG A 37 -8.91 23.74 4.33
N ARG A 38 -9.94 23.61 5.19
CA ARG A 38 -10.95 24.65 5.42
C ARG A 38 -10.99 25.00 6.89
N GLY A 39 -10.49 26.19 7.23
CA GLY A 39 -10.37 26.61 8.61
C GLY A 39 -9.39 25.73 9.38
N ASP A 40 -9.88 25.08 10.42
CA ASP A 40 -9.12 24.25 11.35
C ASP A 40 -9.00 22.77 10.93
N ARG A 41 -9.76 22.33 9.92
CA ARG A 41 -9.78 20.91 9.49
C ARG A 41 -9.59 20.74 7.98
N THR A 42 -9.18 19.54 7.59
CA THR A 42 -9.18 19.12 6.18
C THR A 42 -10.54 18.52 5.82
N ILE A 43 -10.99 18.73 4.60
CA ILE A 43 -12.18 18.12 4.04
C ILE A 43 -11.88 17.37 2.75
N LEU A 44 -12.63 16.33 2.46
CA LEU A 44 -12.71 15.72 1.14
C LEU A 44 -13.62 16.59 0.27
N HIS A 45 -13.02 17.43 -0.59
CA HIS A 45 -13.75 18.40 -1.39
C HIS A 45 -14.08 17.90 -2.79
N ASP A 46 -13.24 17.00 -3.33
CA ASP A 46 -13.46 16.37 -4.63
C ASP A 46 -13.50 14.85 -4.49
N LEU A 47 -14.54 14.26 -5.06
CA LEU A 47 -14.76 12.81 -5.03
C LEU A 47 -15.35 12.33 -6.35
N TYR A 48 -14.54 11.62 -7.14
CA TYR A 48 -15.01 10.85 -8.28
C TYR A 48 -14.79 9.37 -8.04
N ARG A 49 -15.80 8.56 -8.33
CA ARG A 49 -15.77 7.10 -8.12
C ARG A 49 -16.45 6.36 -9.27
N GLN A 50 -15.78 5.34 -9.75
CA GLN A 50 -16.29 4.39 -10.72
C GLN A 50 -16.06 2.98 -10.20
N SER A 51 -17.15 2.20 -10.14
CA SER A 51 -17.10 0.79 -9.68
C SER A 51 -15.98 0.01 -10.41
N PRO A 52 -15.23 -0.87 -9.68
CA PRO A 52 -15.55 -1.39 -8.35
C PRO A 52 -15.03 -0.53 -7.18
N LEU A 53 -14.33 0.55 -7.40
CA LEU A 53 -13.82 1.42 -6.33
C LEU A 53 -14.92 2.34 -5.80
N LEU A 54 -15.03 2.40 -4.47
CA LEU A 54 -16.05 3.18 -3.78
C LEU A 54 -15.48 3.83 -2.53
N VAL A 55 -15.89 5.07 -2.28
CA VAL A 55 -15.77 5.78 -1.02
C VAL A 55 -17.14 6.37 -0.70
N GLN A 56 -17.58 6.29 0.54
CA GLN A 56 -18.86 6.86 0.96
C GLN A 56 -18.70 8.33 1.35
N ARG A 57 -17.97 8.58 2.43
CA ARG A 57 -17.69 9.91 2.97
C ARG A 57 -16.41 9.89 3.82
N ALA A 58 -15.83 11.05 4.06
CA ALA A 58 -14.80 11.21 5.08
C ALA A 58 -15.41 11.15 6.49
N LEU A 59 -14.73 10.51 7.41
CA LEU A 59 -15.10 10.39 8.82
C LEU A 59 -14.01 11.07 9.66
N TYR A 60 -14.37 11.60 10.83
CA TYR A 60 -13.46 12.34 11.72
C TYR A 60 -13.54 11.70 13.11
N TRP A 61 -12.99 10.53 13.25
CA TRP A 61 -13.04 9.73 14.48
C TRP A 61 -11.70 9.51 15.15
N ASP A 62 -10.65 10.11 14.59
CA ASP A 62 -9.34 10.13 15.25
C ASP A 62 -9.36 11.17 16.37
N GLU A 63 -9.46 10.71 17.62
CA GLU A 63 -9.57 11.58 18.79
C GLU A 63 -8.29 12.39 19.02
N GLU A 64 -7.12 11.86 18.59
CA GLU A 64 -5.83 12.54 18.68
C GLU A 64 -5.67 13.60 17.57
N MET A 65 -6.33 13.40 16.44
CA MET A 65 -6.31 14.30 15.29
C MET A 65 -7.72 14.55 14.74
N PRO A 66 -8.61 15.24 15.47
CA PRO A 66 -10.02 15.41 15.08
C PRO A 66 -10.21 16.22 13.79
N GLN A 67 -9.18 16.90 13.31
CA GLN A 67 -9.16 17.62 12.03
C GLN A 67 -8.78 16.73 10.83
N LEU A 68 -8.33 15.47 11.08
CA LEU A 68 -7.87 14.52 10.07
C LEU A 68 -9.07 13.76 9.47
N PRO A 69 -9.41 13.92 8.19
CA PRO A 69 -10.40 13.05 7.55
C PRO A 69 -9.84 11.65 7.37
N CYS A 70 -10.61 10.69 7.84
CA CYS A 70 -10.35 9.27 7.65
C CYS A 70 -11.26 8.75 6.54
N VAL A 71 -10.69 8.21 5.48
CA VAL A 71 -11.42 7.74 4.30
C VAL A 71 -11.21 6.25 4.11
N MET A 72 -12.32 5.51 4.09
CA MET A 72 -12.35 4.09 3.84
C MET A 72 -12.63 3.80 2.37
N ILE A 73 -11.67 3.16 1.71
CA ILE A 73 -11.78 2.71 0.33
C ILE A 73 -12.38 1.31 0.32
N LEU A 74 -13.48 1.16 -0.40
CA LEU A 74 -14.20 -0.10 -0.57
C LEU A 74 -14.09 -0.59 -2.00
N THR A 75 -14.21 -1.91 -2.17
CA THR A 75 -14.44 -2.52 -3.49
C THR A 75 -15.79 -3.21 -3.52
N THR A 76 -16.59 -2.95 -4.55
CA THR A 76 -17.92 -3.56 -4.72
C THR A 76 -17.88 -4.94 -5.37
N SER A 77 -16.73 -5.37 -5.88
CA SER A 77 -16.46 -6.74 -6.32
C SER A 77 -15.82 -7.52 -5.17
N GLY A 78 -16.00 -8.81 -5.08
CA GLY A 78 -15.41 -9.64 -4.02
C GLY A 78 -13.87 -9.72 -4.02
N GLY A 79 -13.20 -8.81 -4.69
CA GLY A 79 -11.76 -8.69 -4.89
C GLY A 79 -11.42 -8.24 -6.31
N VAL A 80 -10.14 -8.28 -6.65
CA VAL A 80 -9.64 -7.99 -8.01
C VAL A 80 -9.81 -9.22 -8.87
N LEU A 81 -10.41 -9.06 -10.03
CA LEU A 81 -10.66 -10.10 -11.01
C LEU A 81 -9.70 -9.98 -12.20
N GLN A 82 -9.63 -11.03 -13.00
CA GLN A 82 -8.87 -11.01 -14.26
C GLN A 82 -9.34 -9.87 -15.16
N GLY A 83 -8.39 -9.14 -15.73
CA GLY A 83 -8.67 -7.99 -16.60
C GLY A 83 -9.06 -6.71 -15.87
N ASP A 84 -9.21 -6.69 -14.54
CA ASP A 84 -9.49 -5.46 -13.79
C ASP A 84 -8.32 -4.47 -13.90
N ARG A 85 -8.66 -3.21 -14.16
CA ARG A 85 -7.73 -2.07 -14.24
C ARG A 85 -8.20 -1.00 -13.26
N LEU A 86 -7.53 -0.92 -12.12
CA LEU A 86 -7.89 0.01 -11.05
C LEU A 86 -6.98 1.24 -11.10
N HIS A 87 -7.55 2.42 -11.02
CA HIS A 87 -6.84 3.69 -10.98
C HIS A 87 -7.26 4.48 -9.76
N MET A 88 -6.28 4.97 -9.01
CA MET A 88 -6.50 5.82 -7.84
C MET A 88 -5.61 7.06 -7.93
N ASP A 89 -6.22 8.23 -7.93
CA ASP A 89 -5.55 9.53 -7.87
C ASP A 89 -5.94 10.21 -6.54
N VAL A 90 -4.96 10.66 -5.78
CA VAL A 90 -5.15 11.34 -4.49
C VAL A 90 -4.36 12.63 -4.48
N ASP A 91 -5.07 13.74 -4.34
CA ASP A 91 -4.49 15.08 -4.37
C ASP A 91 -4.71 15.78 -3.02
N LEU A 92 -3.63 16.27 -2.41
CA LEU A 92 -3.65 17.04 -1.18
C LEU A 92 -3.25 18.49 -1.47
N ALA A 93 -4.18 19.45 -1.27
CA ALA A 93 -3.90 20.87 -1.34
C ALA A 93 -3.03 21.35 -0.14
N PRO A 94 -2.35 22.51 -0.23
CA PRO A 94 -1.43 22.97 0.81
C PRO A 94 -2.01 22.93 2.23
N GLY A 95 -1.23 22.41 3.17
CA GLY A 95 -1.61 22.32 4.59
C GLY A 95 -2.71 21.32 4.92
N SER A 96 -3.18 20.53 3.94
CA SER A 96 -4.18 19.49 4.18
C SER A 96 -3.57 18.19 4.66
N GLN A 97 -4.40 17.34 5.24
CA GLN A 97 -3.99 16.04 5.77
C GLN A 97 -5.08 14.99 5.56
N ALA A 98 -4.72 13.72 5.46
CA ALA A 98 -5.70 12.65 5.30
C ALA A 98 -5.17 11.31 5.81
N HIS A 99 -6.08 10.44 6.26
CA HIS A 99 -5.82 9.03 6.53
C HIS A 99 -6.68 8.18 5.59
N LEU A 100 -6.03 7.33 4.80
CA LEU A 100 -6.68 6.44 3.84
C LEU A 100 -6.42 4.99 4.20
N VAL A 101 -7.46 4.19 4.20
CA VAL A 101 -7.42 2.76 4.51
C VAL A 101 -8.38 2.00 3.61
N THR A 102 -8.16 0.71 3.41
CA THR A 102 -9.16 -0.16 2.76
C THR A 102 -10.08 -0.81 3.79
N GLN A 103 -11.33 -1.06 3.45
CA GLN A 103 -12.32 -1.67 4.35
C GLN A 103 -11.89 -3.06 4.84
N ALA A 104 -11.23 -3.83 3.97
CA ALA A 104 -10.79 -5.19 4.23
C ALA A 104 -9.54 -5.50 3.40
N ALA A 105 -8.96 -6.68 3.65
CA ALA A 105 -7.87 -7.20 2.84
C ALA A 105 -8.26 -7.24 1.35
N THR A 106 -7.32 -6.80 0.50
CA THR A 106 -7.48 -6.84 -0.95
C THR A 106 -7.26 -8.26 -1.45
N LYS A 107 -8.33 -8.93 -1.84
CA LYS A 107 -8.29 -10.29 -2.38
C LYS A 107 -8.02 -10.22 -3.87
N ILE A 108 -7.01 -10.95 -4.34
CA ILE A 108 -6.77 -11.12 -5.77
C ILE A 108 -7.27 -12.51 -6.15
N GLN A 109 -8.33 -12.55 -6.95
CA GLN A 109 -8.99 -13.80 -7.31
C GLN A 109 -8.15 -14.62 -8.30
N GLU A 110 -8.41 -15.93 -8.36
CA GLU A 110 -7.85 -16.83 -9.36
C GLU A 110 -8.18 -16.35 -10.79
N MET A 111 -7.23 -16.52 -11.72
CA MET A 111 -7.32 -15.99 -13.08
C MET A 111 -6.94 -17.06 -14.09
N ASP A 112 -7.82 -17.32 -15.05
CA ASP A 112 -7.56 -18.24 -16.17
C ASP A 112 -6.64 -17.59 -17.20
N ALA A 113 -6.80 -16.29 -17.43
CA ALA A 113 -6.05 -15.52 -18.41
C ALA A 113 -5.82 -14.08 -17.93
N ASN A 114 -4.89 -13.35 -18.57
CA ASN A 114 -4.63 -11.95 -18.28
C ASN A 114 -4.20 -11.71 -16.81
N TYR A 115 -4.35 -10.49 -16.28
CA TYR A 115 -3.94 -10.06 -14.94
C TYR A 115 -4.85 -8.94 -14.43
N GLY A 116 -4.88 -8.74 -13.11
CA GLY A 116 -5.41 -7.52 -12.48
C GLY A 116 -4.31 -6.48 -12.28
N SER A 117 -4.65 -5.20 -12.33
CA SER A 117 -3.68 -4.13 -12.06
C SER A 117 -4.27 -2.98 -11.27
N GLN A 118 -3.39 -2.29 -10.51
CA GLN A 118 -3.73 -1.06 -9.81
C GLN A 118 -2.64 -0.01 -10.03
N ILE A 119 -3.02 1.14 -10.55
CA ILE A 119 -2.16 2.32 -10.67
C ILE A 119 -2.61 3.34 -9.63
N GLN A 120 -1.66 3.81 -8.81
CA GLN A 120 -1.91 4.76 -7.74
C GLN A 120 -1.04 5.99 -7.92
N ARG A 121 -1.62 7.17 -7.78
CA ARG A 121 -0.92 8.44 -7.81
C ARG A 121 -1.28 9.26 -6.60
N PHE A 122 -0.26 9.75 -5.93
CA PHE A 122 -0.38 10.64 -4.79
C PHE A 122 0.35 11.94 -5.11
N THR A 123 -0.39 13.05 -5.15
CA THR A 123 0.17 14.39 -5.36
C THR A 123 -0.03 15.19 -4.09
N LEU A 124 1.05 15.50 -3.42
CA LEU A 124 1.06 16.24 -2.18
C LEU A 124 1.60 17.65 -2.42
N ALA A 125 0.89 18.67 -1.96
CA ALA A 125 1.37 20.05 -1.94
C ALA A 125 2.18 20.33 -0.65
N GLU A 126 2.60 21.59 -0.47
CA GLU A 126 3.39 22.05 0.68
C GLU A 126 2.64 21.78 2.00
N ASP A 127 3.40 21.40 3.04
CA ASP A 127 2.96 21.21 4.42
C ASP A 127 1.80 20.20 4.58
N THR A 128 1.71 19.22 3.69
CA THR A 128 0.69 18.17 3.75
C THR A 128 1.15 16.95 4.54
N TYR A 129 0.16 16.21 5.08
CA TYR A 129 0.38 14.95 5.76
C TYR A 129 -0.59 13.88 5.25
N LEU A 130 -0.08 12.77 4.75
CA LEU A 130 -0.89 11.66 4.25
C LEU A 130 -0.46 10.33 4.88
N GLU A 131 -1.42 9.60 5.40
CA GLU A 131 -1.28 8.19 5.76
C GLU A 131 -2.09 7.34 4.76
N TYR A 132 -1.42 6.48 4.02
CA TYR A 132 -2.06 5.44 3.20
C TYR A 132 -1.65 4.08 3.76
N LEU A 133 -2.51 3.49 4.55
CA LEU A 133 -2.28 2.26 5.31
C LEU A 133 -3.36 1.22 5.01
N PRO A 134 -3.37 0.64 3.80
CA PRO A 134 -4.37 -0.35 3.41
C PRO A 134 -4.22 -1.65 4.20
N GLU A 135 -5.32 -2.39 4.31
CA GLU A 135 -5.30 -3.76 4.80
C GLU A 135 -4.49 -4.68 3.86
N PRO A 136 -4.03 -5.84 4.33
CA PRO A 136 -3.16 -6.72 3.55
C PRO A 136 -3.71 -7.15 2.19
N VAL A 137 -2.81 -7.42 1.24
CA VAL A 137 -3.14 -8.06 -0.03
C VAL A 137 -3.04 -9.58 0.12
N ILE A 138 -4.06 -10.31 -0.34
CA ILE A 138 -4.14 -11.77 -0.30
C ILE A 138 -4.27 -12.29 -1.74
N PRO A 139 -3.18 -12.69 -2.40
CA PRO A 139 -3.23 -13.29 -3.72
C PRO A 139 -3.68 -14.76 -3.61
N TYR A 140 -4.76 -15.13 -4.30
CA TYR A 140 -5.25 -16.50 -4.36
C TYR A 140 -4.43 -17.34 -5.35
N ARG A 141 -4.60 -18.65 -5.30
CA ARG A 141 -3.99 -19.58 -6.26
C ARG A 141 -4.20 -19.08 -7.70
N GLY A 142 -3.15 -19.14 -8.53
CA GLY A 142 -3.20 -18.74 -9.93
C GLY A 142 -3.50 -17.26 -10.20
N SER A 143 -3.50 -16.41 -9.16
CA SER A 143 -3.75 -14.99 -9.36
C SER A 143 -2.52 -14.27 -9.91
N ARG A 144 -2.76 -13.14 -10.62
CA ARG A 144 -1.74 -12.30 -11.24
C ARG A 144 -2.08 -10.84 -10.98
N PHE A 145 -1.22 -10.14 -10.27
CA PHE A 145 -1.50 -8.76 -9.90
C PHE A 145 -0.27 -7.88 -9.97
N VAL A 146 -0.46 -6.69 -10.52
CA VAL A 146 0.61 -5.70 -10.63
C VAL A 146 0.13 -4.36 -10.09
N THR A 147 0.95 -3.74 -9.22
CA THR A 147 0.74 -2.37 -8.76
C THR A 147 1.85 -1.44 -9.22
N ASP A 148 1.51 -0.21 -9.58
CA ASP A 148 2.44 0.89 -9.80
C ASP A 148 1.98 2.11 -9.02
N THR A 149 2.78 2.51 -8.03
CA THR A 149 2.51 3.64 -7.16
C THR A 149 3.52 4.74 -7.42
N ARG A 150 3.03 5.96 -7.66
CA ARG A 150 3.84 7.16 -7.86
C ARG A 150 3.44 8.24 -6.87
N VAL A 151 4.45 8.78 -6.20
CA VAL A 151 4.28 9.84 -5.21
C VAL A 151 5.04 11.07 -5.67
N ARG A 152 4.35 12.20 -5.75
CA ARG A 152 4.96 13.51 -5.99
C ARG A 152 4.75 14.38 -4.76
N LEU A 153 5.85 14.83 -4.16
CA LEU A 153 5.78 15.61 -2.91
C LEU A 153 6.96 16.59 -2.77
N PRO A 154 6.71 17.81 -2.24
CA PRO A 154 7.78 18.72 -1.80
C PRO A 154 8.43 18.21 -0.51
N GLU A 155 9.49 18.86 -0.06
CA GLU A 155 10.23 18.47 1.14
C GLU A 155 9.45 18.69 2.43
N SER A 156 8.59 19.72 2.45
CA SER A 156 7.75 20.04 3.62
C SER A 156 6.60 19.04 3.84
N ALA A 157 6.24 18.28 2.79
CA ALA A 157 5.18 17.26 2.87
C ALA A 157 5.68 15.96 3.51
N THR A 158 4.75 15.24 4.12
CA THR A 158 5.03 13.91 4.67
C THR A 158 3.99 12.89 4.18
N MET A 159 4.46 11.72 3.76
CA MET A 159 3.61 10.58 3.44
C MET A 159 4.09 9.32 4.15
N LEU A 160 3.17 8.64 4.81
CA LEU A 160 3.34 7.30 5.34
C LEU A 160 2.58 6.32 4.45
N TYR A 161 3.30 5.45 3.76
CA TYR A 161 2.77 4.45 2.83
C TYR A 161 3.03 3.05 3.36
N GLY A 162 1.98 2.25 3.54
CA GLY A 162 2.08 0.86 4.01
C GLY A 162 1.64 -0.16 2.97
N GLU A 163 2.25 -1.32 3.00
CA GLU A 163 1.89 -2.47 2.18
C GLU A 163 2.21 -3.76 2.95
N VAL A 164 1.24 -4.68 3.01
CA VAL A 164 1.45 -6.01 3.59
C VAL A 164 1.00 -7.07 2.60
N LEU A 165 1.90 -7.97 2.21
CA LEU A 165 1.64 -9.08 1.30
C LEU A 165 1.51 -10.38 2.08
N GLN A 166 0.37 -11.04 1.94
CA GLN A 166 0.11 -12.38 2.43
C GLN A 166 0.64 -13.44 1.46
N PRO A 167 0.98 -14.65 1.94
CA PRO A 167 1.46 -15.74 1.09
C PRO A 167 0.36 -16.36 0.20
N GLY A 168 -0.86 -15.93 0.34
CA GLY A 168 -2.08 -16.52 -0.16
C GLY A 168 -3.06 -16.84 0.96
N ARG A 169 -3.99 -17.75 0.74
CA ARG A 169 -4.96 -18.23 1.75
C ARG A 169 -4.35 -19.36 2.59
N LYS A 170 -3.40 -19.00 3.45
CA LYS A 170 -2.58 -19.95 4.23
C LYS A 170 -3.38 -21.07 4.91
N TYR A 171 -4.57 -20.77 5.42
CA TYR A 171 -5.42 -21.68 6.18
C TYR A 171 -6.66 -22.18 5.42
N TYR A 172 -6.70 -21.98 4.10
CA TYR A 172 -7.81 -22.43 3.27
C TYR A 172 -7.52 -23.81 2.69
N ARG A 173 -8.40 -24.82 2.98
CA ARG A 173 -8.23 -26.23 2.57
C ARG A 173 -6.85 -26.75 2.99
N ASP A 174 -6.04 -27.22 2.02
CA ASP A 174 -4.69 -27.76 2.22
C ASP A 174 -3.62 -26.65 2.36
N GLY A 175 -4.05 -25.40 2.39
CA GLY A 175 -3.19 -24.22 2.41
C GLY A 175 -2.80 -23.73 0.99
N GLU A 176 -2.72 -22.40 0.84
CA GLU A 176 -2.26 -21.77 -0.40
C GLU A 176 -1.06 -20.88 -0.10
N LEU A 177 0.09 -21.50 0.15
CA LEU A 177 1.34 -20.76 0.37
C LEU A 177 2.02 -20.54 -0.98
N PHE A 178 2.14 -19.26 -1.40
CA PHE A 178 2.81 -18.87 -2.65
C PHE A 178 2.30 -19.64 -3.87
N ALA A 179 0.99 -19.88 -3.91
CA ALA A 179 0.33 -20.62 -5.00
C ALA A 179 -0.16 -19.70 -6.12
N TYR A 180 0.06 -18.40 -6.03
CA TYR A 180 -0.23 -17.43 -7.08
C TYR A 180 0.87 -17.42 -8.15
N ASP A 181 0.52 -16.95 -9.36
CA ASP A 181 1.46 -16.92 -10.49
C ASP A 181 2.37 -15.69 -10.43
N LEU A 182 1.80 -14.52 -10.08
CA LEU A 182 2.53 -13.25 -10.10
C LEU A 182 1.97 -12.25 -9.09
N PHE A 183 2.87 -11.66 -8.31
CA PHE A 183 2.65 -10.39 -7.61
C PHE A 183 3.82 -9.45 -7.91
N SER A 184 3.53 -8.27 -8.44
CA SER A 184 4.54 -7.25 -8.72
C SER A 184 4.10 -5.91 -8.13
N SER A 185 4.97 -5.29 -7.34
CA SER A 185 4.74 -3.97 -6.77
C SER A 185 5.88 -3.03 -7.11
N SER A 186 5.55 -1.84 -7.58
CA SER A 186 6.48 -0.76 -7.88
C SER A 186 6.05 0.50 -7.14
N LEU A 187 6.96 1.10 -6.38
CA LEU A 187 6.77 2.36 -5.68
C LEU A 187 7.88 3.33 -6.05
N GLY A 188 7.52 4.48 -6.57
CA GLY A 188 8.47 5.55 -6.87
C GLY A 188 8.02 6.89 -6.28
N ALA A 189 8.99 7.72 -5.88
CA ALA A 189 8.74 9.07 -5.42
C ALA A 189 9.61 10.08 -6.15
N GLU A 190 9.05 11.26 -6.38
CA GLU A 190 9.71 12.39 -7.05
C GLU A 190 9.36 13.71 -6.39
N ARG A 191 10.21 14.72 -6.58
CA ARG A 191 9.90 16.11 -6.22
C ARG A 191 9.00 16.76 -7.30
N PRO A 192 8.33 17.89 -7.00
CA PRO A 192 7.50 18.60 -7.98
C PRO A 192 8.24 19.01 -9.27
N ASP A 193 9.55 19.24 -9.19
CA ASP A 193 10.42 19.54 -10.33
C ASP A 193 10.79 18.33 -11.20
N GLY A 194 10.32 17.13 -10.84
CA GLY A 194 10.61 15.87 -11.53
C GLY A 194 11.88 15.15 -11.05
N ARG A 195 12.60 15.69 -10.08
CA ARG A 195 13.77 15.04 -9.49
C ARG A 195 13.34 13.76 -8.76
N GLN A 196 13.80 12.62 -9.27
CA GLN A 196 13.52 11.31 -8.67
C GLN A 196 14.20 11.17 -7.31
N LEU A 197 13.45 10.73 -6.31
CA LEU A 197 13.93 10.45 -4.97
C LEU A 197 14.36 8.99 -4.85
N PHE A 198 13.48 8.06 -5.17
CA PHE A 198 13.78 6.62 -5.20
C PHE A 198 12.78 5.87 -6.06
N VAL A 199 13.15 4.66 -6.44
CA VAL A 199 12.22 3.64 -6.96
C VAL A 199 12.55 2.33 -6.28
N GLU A 200 11.52 1.67 -5.80
CA GLU A 200 11.57 0.29 -5.36
C GLU A 200 10.66 -0.55 -6.23
N LYS A 201 11.11 -1.73 -6.63
CA LYS A 201 10.28 -2.72 -7.29
C LYS A 201 10.62 -4.11 -6.77
N PHE A 202 9.61 -4.88 -6.44
CA PHE A 202 9.77 -6.31 -6.17
C PHE A 202 8.77 -7.12 -6.98
N VAL A 203 9.19 -8.30 -7.40
CA VAL A 203 8.41 -9.24 -8.18
C VAL A 203 8.48 -10.59 -7.51
N VAL A 204 7.33 -11.15 -7.19
CA VAL A 204 7.19 -12.49 -6.63
C VAL A 204 6.46 -13.34 -7.66
N ALA A 205 7.18 -14.28 -8.26
CA ALA A 205 6.66 -15.24 -9.24
C ALA A 205 7.08 -16.66 -8.80
N PRO A 206 6.33 -17.27 -7.87
CA PRO A 206 6.76 -18.50 -7.19
C PRO A 206 7.03 -19.68 -8.12
N GLY A 207 6.31 -19.76 -9.23
CA GLY A 207 6.55 -20.77 -10.27
C GLY A 207 7.87 -20.58 -11.06
N GLN A 208 8.46 -19.37 -11.03
CA GLN A 208 9.72 -19.07 -11.72
C GLN A 208 10.91 -19.05 -10.75
N PHE A 209 10.69 -18.55 -9.53
CA PHE A 209 11.74 -18.38 -8.53
C PHE A 209 11.25 -18.91 -7.17
N PRO A 210 12.00 -19.87 -6.56
CA PRO A 210 11.62 -20.40 -5.25
C PRO A 210 11.63 -19.30 -4.18
N VAL A 211 10.47 -19.01 -3.61
CA VAL A 211 10.30 -17.93 -2.60
C VAL A 211 10.92 -18.31 -1.26
N ALA A 212 10.82 -19.59 -0.86
CA ALA A 212 11.34 -20.13 0.40
C ALA A 212 12.87 -20.41 0.35
N ARG A 213 13.65 -19.55 -0.31
CA ARG A 213 15.11 -19.63 -0.32
C ARG A 213 15.71 -18.66 0.69
N LEU A 214 16.82 -19.06 1.30
CA LEU A 214 17.65 -18.17 2.10
C LEU A 214 18.02 -16.92 1.27
N GLY A 215 17.85 -15.75 1.86
CA GLY A 215 18.05 -14.47 1.17
C GLY A 215 16.86 -13.95 0.38
N VAL A 216 15.76 -14.70 0.30
CA VAL A 216 14.45 -14.24 -0.23
C VAL A 216 13.46 -14.14 0.92
N MET A 217 12.64 -15.15 1.16
CA MET A 217 11.70 -15.17 2.29
C MET A 217 12.11 -16.20 3.37
N ASP A 218 13.01 -17.14 3.04
CA ASP A 218 13.43 -18.23 3.93
C ASP A 218 12.23 -18.95 4.56
N ARG A 219 12.15 -18.96 5.88
CA ARG A 219 11.04 -19.53 6.65
C ARG A 219 9.84 -18.61 6.82
N PHE A 220 9.94 -17.37 6.36
CA PHE A 220 8.88 -16.39 6.51
C PHE A 220 7.86 -16.48 5.36
N HIS A 221 6.63 -16.11 5.66
CA HIS A 221 5.53 -16.18 4.69
C HIS A 221 4.95 -14.81 4.35
N ILE A 222 5.01 -13.85 5.27
CA ILE A 222 4.37 -12.56 5.16
C ILE A 222 5.43 -11.48 5.07
N PHE A 223 5.24 -10.55 4.15
CA PHE A 223 6.10 -9.39 3.94
C PHE A 223 5.33 -8.11 4.22
N GLY A 224 5.87 -7.26 5.11
CA GLY A 224 5.40 -5.91 5.34
C GLY A 224 6.43 -4.88 4.91
N ASN A 225 5.97 -3.82 4.28
CA ASN A 225 6.77 -2.71 3.80
C ASN A 225 6.09 -1.39 4.19
N VAL A 226 6.82 -0.50 4.87
CA VAL A 226 6.35 0.85 5.18
C VAL A 226 7.39 1.86 4.74
N VAL A 227 6.96 2.80 3.93
CA VAL A 227 7.79 3.92 3.47
C VAL A 227 7.31 5.19 4.13
N LEU A 228 8.22 5.88 4.81
CA LEU A 228 8.03 7.22 5.34
C LEU A 228 8.79 8.21 4.45
N LEU A 229 8.08 8.98 3.65
CA LEU A 229 8.61 10.11 2.90
C LEU A 229 8.43 11.37 3.74
N THR A 230 9.52 12.04 4.08
CA THR A 230 9.50 13.23 4.96
C THR A 230 10.82 13.97 4.88
N SER A 231 10.94 15.12 5.59
CA SER A 231 12.20 15.86 5.63
C SER A 231 13.32 15.07 6.31
N PRO A 232 14.60 15.36 5.99
CA PRO A 232 15.74 14.68 6.57
C PRO A 232 15.77 14.73 8.11
N GLU A 233 15.37 15.85 8.71
CA GLU A 233 15.37 16.03 10.17
C GLU A 233 14.33 15.15 10.85
N ARG A 234 13.11 15.06 10.28
CA ARG A 234 12.06 14.17 10.80
C ARG A 234 12.47 12.71 10.62
N ALA A 235 13.01 12.36 9.44
CA ALA A 235 13.53 11.02 9.17
C ALA A 235 14.63 10.61 10.16
N ALA A 236 15.54 11.51 10.51
CA ALA A 236 16.60 11.24 11.48
C ALA A 236 16.03 10.89 12.87
N ARG A 237 15.07 11.67 13.38
CA ARG A 237 14.44 11.41 14.68
C ARG A 237 13.66 10.09 14.72
N VAL A 238 12.92 9.77 13.66
CA VAL A 238 12.22 8.46 13.55
C VAL A 238 13.24 7.33 13.51
N TYR A 239 14.33 7.50 12.76
CA TYR A 239 15.38 6.49 12.65
C TYR A 239 16.03 6.19 14.01
N GLU A 240 16.35 7.21 14.80
CA GLU A 240 16.93 7.04 16.15
C GLU A 240 16.05 6.17 17.05
N ARG A 241 14.73 6.28 16.92
CA ARG A 241 13.76 5.49 17.71
C ARG A 241 13.54 4.08 17.19
N THR A 242 13.77 3.83 15.89
CA THR A 242 13.30 2.61 15.23
C THR A 242 14.42 1.79 14.57
N SER A 243 15.67 2.26 14.60
CA SER A 243 16.77 1.65 13.85
C SER A 243 17.27 0.31 14.40
N THR A 244 16.85 -0.11 15.61
CA THR A 244 17.25 -1.40 16.18
C THR A 244 16.59 -2.53 15.38
N PRO A 245 17.36 -3.38 14.69
CA PRO A 245 16.80 -4.53 13.99
C PRO A 245 16.20 -5.51 15.00
N VAL A 246 15.11 -6.15 14.60
CA VAL A 246 14.47 -7.23 15.37
C VAL A 246 14.71 -8.55 14.64
N TRP A 247 15.15 -9.54 15.41
CA TRP A 247 15.18 -10.93 14.98
C TRP A 247 14.66 -11.77 16.15
N ASP A 248 13.47 -12.32 16.00
CA ASP A 248 12.81 -13.14 17.00
C ASP A 248 12.66 -14.57 16.46
N GLU A 249 13.18 -15.55 17.20
CA GLU A 249 13.12 -16.96 16.84
C GLU A 249 11.92 -17.68 17.47
N GLU A 250 11.42 -17.20 18.60
CA GLU A 250 10.26 -17.77 19.29
C GLU A 250 8.97 -17.41 18.56
N THR A 251 8.85 -16.13 18.16
CA THR A 251 7.81 -15.65 17.26
C THR A 251 8.48 -15.24 15.96
N PRO A 252 8.62 -16.15 14.98
CA PRO A 252 9.44 -15.90 13.81
C PRO A 252 9.12 -14.58 13.10
N LEU A 253 9.89 -13.57 13.43
CA LEU A 253 9.79 -12.20 12.94
C LEU A 253 11.20 -11.63 12.69
N ALA A 254 11.36 -10.96 11.58
CA ALA A 254 12.56 -10.18 11.28
C ALA A 254 12.15 -8.80 10.77
N SER A 255 12.71 -7.74 11.34
CA SER A 255 12.45 -6.39 10.84
C SER A 255 13.65 -5.47 10.94
N ALA A 256 13.70 -4.48 10.04
CA ALA A 256 14.72 -3.45 10.04
C ALA A 256 14.23 -2.17 9.37
N VAL A 257 14.85 -1.05 9.75
CA VAL A 257 14.66 0.26 9.13
C VAL A 257 15.93 0.65 8.37
N SER A 258 15.76 1.22 7.19
CA SER A 258 16.85 1.76 6.39
C SER A 258 16.52 3.18 5.92
N ARG A 259 17.55 3.99 5.70
CA ARG A 259 17.40 5.30 5.06
C ARG A 259 17.17 5.11 3.56
N LEU A 260 16.24 5.88 2.99
CA LEU A 260 16.06 5.96 1.55
C LEU A 260 17.16 6.81 0.90
N PRO A 261 17.48 6.58 -0.36
CA PRO A 261 18.42 7.44 -1.09
C PRO A 261 17.87 8.88 -1.23
N ASN A 262 18.77 9.82 -1.54
CA ASN A 262 18.46 11.23 -1.78
C ASN A 262 17.71 11.92 -0.63
N ASP A 263 17.96 11.46 0.60
CA ASP A 263 17.32 11.97 1.83
C ASP A 263 15.78 11.98 1.75
N ALA A 264 15.22 11.01 1.04
CA ALA A 264 13.78 10.91 0.81
C ALA A 264 12.98 10.51 2.06
N GLY A 265 13.65 9.90 3.06
CA GLY A 265 13.03 9.40 4.27
C GLY A 265 13.52 8.02 4.68
N LEU A 266 12.61 7.16 5.13
CA LEU A 266 12.91 5.84 5.67
C LEU A 266 12.07 4.76 4.98
N ILE A 267 12.61 3.54 5.00
CA ILE A 267 11.87 2.33 4.67
C ILE A 267 11.99 1.32 5.82
N PHE A 268 10.87 0.84 6.30
CA PHE A 268 10.76 -0.24 7.27
C PHE A 268 10.31 -1.51 6.56
N LYS A 269 11.04 -2.60 6.74
CA LYS A 269 10.68 -3.92 6.21
C LYS A 269 10.55 -4.92 7.33
N VAL A 270 9.53 -5.76 7.23
CA VAL A 270 9.27 -6.83 8.19
C VAL A 270 8.87 -8.11 7.48
N LEU A 271 9.43 -9.22 7.94
CA LEU A 271 9.07 -10.58 7.54
C LEU A 271 8.51 -11.32 8.75
N GLY A 272 7.48 -12.14 8.56
CA GLY A 272 6.93 -12.96 9.62
C GLY A 272 6.25 -14.22 9.08
N GLN A 273 6.00 -15.17 9.98
CA GLN A 273 5.22 -16.36 9.64
C GLN A 273 3.72 -16.12 9.80
N GLU A 274 3.33 -15.24 10.72
CA GLU A 274 1.93 -14.97 11.05
C GLU A 274 1.59 -13.50 10.82
N THR A 275 0.33 -13.23 10.52
CA THR A 275 -0.15 -11.90 10.15
C THR A 275 -0.09 -10.93 11.32
N GLU A 276 -0.49 -11.37 12.51
CA GLU A 276 -0.65 -10.46 13.65
C GLU A 276 0.69 -9.88 14.13
N PRO A 277 1.78 -10.65 14.31
CA PRO A 277 3.09 -10.07 14.63
C PRO A 277 3.59 -9.08 13.59
N VAL A 278 3.37 -9.35 12.29
CA VAL A 278 3.75 -8.43 11.21
C VAL A 278 2.95 -7.13 11.28
N ARG A 279 1.63 -7.22 11.48
CA ARG A 279 0.76 -6.05 11.65
C ARG A 279 1.14 -5.22 12.87
N ALA A 280 1.45 -5.88 13.98
CA ALA A 280 1.91 -5.22 15.20
C ALA A 280 3.22 -4.45 14.97
N ALA A 281 4.19 -5.05 14.27
CA ALA A 281 5.47 -4.41 13.93
C ALA A 281 5.26 -3.21 12.97
N VAL A 282 4.44 -3.37 11.93
CA VAL A 282 4.04 -2.28 11.01
C VAL A 282 3.39 -1.14 11.80
N ARG A 283 2.43 -1.46 12.67
CA ARG A 283 1.76 -0.46 13.51
C ARG A 283 2.74 0.27 14.44
N ALA A 284 3.66 -0.44 15.08
CA ALA A 284 4.64 0.17 15.98
C ALA A 284 5.53 1.19 15.25
N PHE A 285 5.99 0.85 14.04
CA PHE A 285 6.73 1.80 13.20
C PHE A 285 5.87 3.01 12.80
N CYS A 286 4.62 2.78 12.39
CA CYS A 286 3.69 3.86 12.02
C CYS A 286 3.39 4.78 13.21
N VAL A 287 3.22 4.25 14.42
CA VAL A 287 3.05 5.05 15.66
C VAL A 287 4.27 5.93 15.88
N ALA A 288 5.48 5.36 15.86
CA ALA A 288 6.71 6.13 16.07
C ALA A 288 6.87 7.24 15.01
N ALA A 289 6.59 6.93 13.74
CA ALA A 289 6.64 7.91 12.65
C ALA A 289 5.62 9.04 12.84
N ARG A 290 4.37 8.70 13.16
CA ARG A 290 3.31 9.70 13.36
C ARG A 290 3.59 10.61 14.55
N GLU A 291 4.04 10.05 15.67
CA GLU A 291 4.40 10.82 16.86
C GLU A 291 5.50 11.84 16.58
N GLU A 292 6.56 11.44 15.86
CA GLU A 292 7.66 12.35 15.51
C GLU A 292 7.25 13.43 14.50
N VAL A 293 6.35 13.11 13.58
CA VAL A 293 5.94 14.05 12.53
C VAL A 293 4.86 15.01 13.03
N THR A 294 3.89 14.52 13.79
CA THR A 294 2.67 15.25 14.15
C THR A 294 2.57 15.61 15.64
N GLY A 295 3.38 15.00 16.50
CA GLY A 295 3.26 15.07 17.95
C GLY A 295 2.03 14.33 18.50
N ARG A 296 1.39 13.48 17.69
CA ARG A 296 0.15 12.75 18.03
C ARG A 296 0.33 11.27 17.80
N THR A 297 -0.25 10.44 18.66
CA THR A 297 -0.24 8.98 18.51
C THR A 297 -1.44 8.49 17.70
N PHE A 298 -1.45 7.20 17.35
CA PHE A 298 -2.67 6.55 16.86
C PHE A 298 -3.61 6.23 18.03
N PRO A 299 -4.93 6.39 17.85
CA PRO A 299 -5.89 5.95 18.84
C PRO A 299 -5.69 4.46 19.19
N PRO A 300 -5.88 4.04 20.47
CA PRO A 300 -5.55 2.69 20.94
C PRO A 300 -6.22 1.56 20.17
N ALA A 301 -7.42 1.77 19.73
CA ALA A 301 -8.19 0.82 18.93
C ALA A 301 -8.74 1.53 17.71
N PHE A 302 -7.85 1.96 16.83
CA PHE A 302 -8.29 2.33 15.51
C PHE A 302 -8.68 1.05 14.78
N SER A 303 -9.71 0.43 15.27
CA SER A 303 -10.25 -0.76 14.68
C SER A 303 -11.35 -0.36 13.73
N TRP A 304 -11.02 -0.40 12.47
CA TRP A 304 -11.96 -0.55 11.38
C TRP A 304 -12.60 -1.96 11.44
N ARG A 305 -12.87 -2.45 12.63
CA ARG A 305 -13.47 -3.76 12.87
C ARG A 305 -14.98 -3.69 12.79
#